data_a23862224904ba8799b0578f1fb5793c
#
_entry.id   a23862224904ba8799b0578f1fb5793c
#
_cell.length_a   1.000
_cell.length_b   1.000
_cell.length_c   1.000
_cell.angle_alpha   90.00
_cell.angle_beta   90.00
_cell.angle_gamma   90.00
#
_symmetry.space_group_name_H-M   'P 1'
#
loop_
_entity.id
_entity.type
_entity.pdbx_description
1 polymer ?
#
loop_
_entity_poly.entity_id
_entity_poly.type
_entity_poly.pdbx_seq_one_letter_code
_entity_poly.pdbx_strand_id
1 'polypeptide(L)'
;MESWTNKQGGSTLLTLGVNIDHVATIRQARRTVEPDPVAAAVLAEIGGADGITVHLREDRRHIQDRDVRILRQTVRTHLNLEMAPTEEMIAIALDIKPDYVTLVPEKREEVTTEGGIDMLGNFDRFCRVVERLQAANIPVSWFIDADFAQIQAAANTGAKFIELHTGQYAEAQQESDCQAALTILKEGCEYASSLGLRVNAGHGLTYGNVYAVACLPNMEELNIGHTIISRAVLVGLERAVREMKLAMRGQL
;
A
#
# COMPACT_ATOMS: atom_id res chain seq x y z
N MET A 1 -21.91 7.69 -5.82
CA MET A 1 -20.53 7.16 -5.77
C MET A 1 -19.68 7.92 -6.77
N GLU A 2 -19.44 9.15 -6.48
CA GLU A 2 -18.54 10.04 -7.24
C GLU A 2 -17.58 10.66 -6.24
N SER A 3 -16.34 10.79 -6.69
CA SER A 3 -15.32 11.68 -6.12
C SER A 3 -14.23 11.08 -5.27
N TRP A 4 -13.33 10.37 -5.93
CA TRP A 4 -11.92 10.29 -5.58
C TRP A 4 -11.09 11.32 -6.41
N THR A 5 -11.71 12.36 -6.94
CA THR A 5 -11.03 13.41 -7.68
C THR A 5 -11.19 14.71 -6.94
N ASN A 6 -10.27 15.04 -6.03
CA ASN A 6 -10.09 16.40 -5.58
C ASN A 6 -9.34 17.17 -6.67
N LYS A 7 -10.05 17.50 -7.78
CA LYS A 7 -9.54 18.36 -8.85
C LYS A 7 -9.66 19.81 -8.42
N GLN A 8 -8.66 20.31 -7.73
CA GLN A 8 -8.37 21.73 -7.72
C GLN A 8 -7.02 21.95 -8.42
N GLY A 9 -7.10 22.36 -9.69
CA GLY A 9 -5.97 22.93 -10.42
C GLY A 9 -4.71 22.06 -10.55
N GLY A 10 -4.71 21.05 -11.39
CA GLY A 10 -3.48 20.56 -12.04
C GLY A 10 -2.45 19.76 -11.26
N SER A 11 -2.62 19.53 -9.96
CA SER A 11 -1.78 18.63 -9.15
C SER A 11 -2.67 17.77 -8.27
N THR A 12 -2.66 16.48 -8.47
CA THR A 12 -3.26 15.53 -7.51
C THR A 12 -2.51 15.67 -6.19
N LEU A 13 -3.23 15.96 -5.09
CA LEU A 13 -2.59 16.05 -3.79
C LEU A 13 -2.16 14.62 -3.40
N LEU A 14 -0.86 14.43 -3.16
CA LEU A 14 -0.31 13.14 -2.70
C LEU A 14 -0.97 12.72 -1.39
N THR A 15 -1.47 11.49 -1.33
CA THR A 15 -2.16 10.91 -0.17
C THR A 15 -1.27 9.97 0.62
N LEU A 16 -1.63 9.73 1.89
CA LEU A 16 -0.98 8.79 2.80
C LEU A 16 -1.95 7.67 3.19
N GLY A 17 -1.68 6.46 2.70
CA GLY A 17 -2.24 5.22 3.21
C GLY A 17 -1.41 4.75 4.41
N VAL A 18 -2.05 4.61 5.57
CA VAL A 18 -1.38 4.14 6.78
C VAL A 18 -1.61 2.64 6.94
N ASN A 19 -0.54 1.84 6.75
CA ASN A 19 -0.59 0.42 7.04
C ASN A 19 -0.48 0.19 8.55
N ILE A 20 -1.49 -0.45 9.13
CA ILE A 20 -1.62 -0.67 10.58
C ILE A 20 -1.30 -2.11 11.02
N ASP A 21 -0.74 -2.94 10.16
CA ASP A 21 -0.49 -4.37 10.41
C ASP A 21 0.35 -4.61 11.67
N HIS A 22 1.35 -3.77 11.92
CA HIS A 22 2.23 -3.96 13.07
C HIS A 22 1.57 -3.66 14.42
N VAL A 23 0.44 -2.96 14.44
CA VAL A 23 -0.42 -2.89 15.64
C VAL A 23 -0.97 -4.30 15.97
N ALA A 24 -1.45 -5.00 14.95
CA ALA A 24 -1.88 -6.38 15.08
C ALA A 24 -0.71 -7.33 15.42
N THR A 25 0.50 -7.08 14.91
CA THR A 25 1.71 -7.84 15.25
C THR A 25 1.98 -7.79 16.76
N ILE A 26 1.87 -6.62 17.40
CA ILE A 26 2.03 -6.48 18.86
C ILE A 26 0.96 -7.28 19.59
N ARG A 27 -0.31 -7.22 19.18
CA ARG A 27 -1.41 -8.04 19.73
C ARG A 27 -1.09 -9.54 19.62
N GLN A 28 -0.67 -9.98 18.46
CA GLN A 28 -0.40 -11.39 18.19
C GLN A 28 0.85 -11.93 18.87
N ALA A 29 1.81 -11.08 19.27
CA ALA A 29 2.94 -11.49 20.08
C ALA A 29 2.52 -12.14 21.43
N ARG A 30 1.33 -11.77 21.94
CA ARG A 30 0.73 -12.33 23.16
C ARG A 30 -0.57 -13.08 22.89
N ARG A 31 -1.09 -13.10 21.66
CA ARG A 31 -2.40 -13.66 21.28
C ARG A 31 -3.52 -13.12 22.18
N THR A 32 -3.52 -11.82 22.40
CA THR A 32 -4.49 -11.10 23.25
C THR A 32 -5.47 -10.29 22.40
N VAL A 33 -6.25 -9.40 23.02
CA VAL A 33 -7.21 -8.52 22.33
C VAL A 33 -6.66 -7.13 22.07
N GLU A 34 -5.54 -6.76 22.68
CA GLU A 34 -4.91 -5.44 22.59
C GLU A 34 -3.47 -5.53 22.10
N PRO A 35 -2.99 -4.48 21.37
CA PRO A 35 -3.77 -3.33 20.85
C PRO A 35 -4.70 -3.74 19.71
N ASP A 36 -5.89 -3.09 19.60
CA ASP A 36 -6.84 -3.37 18.53
C ASP A 36 -6.52 -2.52 17.27
N PRO A 37 -6.29 -3.12 16.09
CA PRO A 37 -6.09 -2.40 14.83
C PRO A 37 -7.27 -1.48 14.46
N VAL A 38 -8.50 -1.82 14.89
CA VAL A 38 -9.68 -0.97 14.64
C VAL A 38 -9.55 0.38 15.36
N ALA A 39 -9.09 0.36 16.61
CA ALA A 39 -8.82 1.59 17.35
C ALA A 39 -7.64 2.37 16.74
N ALA A 40 -6.64 1.66 16.24
CA ALA A 40 -5.50 2.26 15.56
C ALA A 40 -5.93 2.98 14.27
N ALA A 41 -6.83 2.42 13.47
CA ALA A 41 -7.37 3.07 12.27
C ALA A 41 -8.00 4.42 12.59
N VAL A 42 -8.82 4.51 13.66
CA VAL A 42 -9.44 5.77 14.10
C VAL A 42 -8.37 6.82 14.46
N LEU A 43 -7.33 6.42 15.20
CA LEU A 43 -6.24 7.34 15.56
C LEU A 43 -5.41 7.77 14.35
N ALA A 44 -5.21 6.88 13.37
CA ALA A 44 -4.54 7.21 12.12
C ALA A 44 -5.34 8.25 11.31
N GLU A 45 -6.66 8.07 11.19
CA GLU A 45 -7.55 9.03 10.52
C GLU A 45 -7.55 10.40 11.23
N ILE A 46 -7.59 10.44 12.57
CA ILE A 46 -7.45 11.68 13.35
C ILE A 46 -6.10 12.34 13.10
N GLY A 47 -5.03 11.55 12.94
CA GLY A 47 -3.69 12.01 12.58
C GLY A 47 -3.57 12.58 11.16
N GLY A 48 -4.58 12.35 10.32
CA GLY A 48 -4.67 12.85 8.96
C GLY A 48 -4.32 11.82 7.89
N ALA A 49 -4.41 10.51 8.18
CA ALA A 49 -4.36 9.46 7.16
C ALA A 49 -5.46 9.69 6.12
N ASP A 50 -5.13 9.53 4.85
CA ASP A 50 -6.08 9.63 3.74
C ASP A 50 -6.67 8.26 3.41
N GLY A 51 -6.03 7.18 3.85
CA GLY A 51 -6.48 5.80 3.76
C GLY A 51 -5.89 4.91 4.84
N ILE A 52 -6.52 3.76 5.05
CA ILE A 52 -6.04 2.69 5.94
C ILE A 52 -5.68 1.49 5.06
N THR A 53 -4.48 0.97 5.23
CA THR A 53 -3.99 -0.23 4.55
C THR A 53 -3.82 -1.35 5.58
N VAL A 54 -4.31 -2.53 5.23
CA VAL A 54 -4.15 -3.76 6.02
C VAL A 54 -3.84 -4.94 5.11
N HIS A 55 -2.89 -5.76 5.53
CA HIS A 55 -2.54 -6.99 4.83
C HIS A 55 -3.14 -8.21 5.55
N LEU A 56 -4.16 -8.80 4.97
CA LEU A 56 -4.69 -10.07 5.44
C LEU A 56 -3.88 -11.20 4.80
N ARG A 57 -2.84 -11.65 5.50
CA ARG A 57 -2.00 -12.77 5.05
C ARG A 57 -2.73 -14.11 5.14
N GLU A 58 -2.41 -15.04 4.26
CA GLU A 58 -2.96 -16.41 4.29
C GLU A 58 -2.69 -17.11 5.65
N ASP A 59 -1.56 -16.83 6.29
CA ASP A 59 -1.19 -17.41 7.58
C ASP A 59 -1.75 -16.67 8.81
N ARG A 60 -2.45 -15.54 8.61
CA ARG A 60 -3.05 -14.73 9.68
C ARG A 60 -2.06 -14.35 10.80
N ARG A 61 -0.78 -14.14 10.49
CA ARG A 61 0.25 -13.87 11.52
C ARG A 61 0.03 -12.55 12.28
N HIS A 62 -0.74 -11.60 11.73
CA HIS A 62 -1.07 -10.33 12.38
C HIS A 62 -2.56 -9.97 12.21
N ILE A 63 -2.96 -9.32 11.13
CA ILE A 63 -4.37 -8.99 10.84
C ILE A 63 -5.21 -10.28 10.76
N GLN A 64 -6.41 -10.23 11.33
CA GLN A 64 -7.37 -11.32 11.37
C GLN A 64 -8.62 -10.98 10.56
N ASP A 65 -9.37 -11.98 10.12
CA ASP A 65 -10.63 -11.79 9.37
C ASP A 65 -11.63 -10.88 10.10
N ARG A 66 -11.67 -10.96 11.44
CA ARG A 66 -12.46 -10.06 12.29
C ARG A 66 -12.06 -8.61 12.09
N ASP A 67 -10.77 -8.32 12.02
CA ASP A 67 -10.27 -6.95 11.91
C ASP A 67 -10.71 -6.31 10.59
N VAL A 68 -10.53 -7.02 9.49
CA VAL A 68 -10.91 -6.53 8.14
C VAL A 68 -12.41 -6.25 8.06
N ARG A 69 -13.26 -7.15 8.63
CA ARG A 69 -14.71 -6.97 8.63
C ARG A 69 -15.15 -5.73 9.41
N ILE A 70 -14.53 -5.44 10.53
CA ILE A 70 -14.87 -4.26 11.35
C ILE A 70 -14.29 -3.00 10.71
N LEU A 71 -13.04 -3.03 10.22
CA LEU A 71 -12.41 -1.91 9.52
C LEU A 71 -13.26 -1.48 8.32
N ARG A 72 -13.81 -2.41 7.54
CA ARG A 72 -14.68 -2.09 6.41
C ARG A 72 -15.92 -1.28 6.83
N GLN A 73 -16.40 -1.46 8.05
CA GLN A 73 -17.59 -0.76 8.58
C GLN A 73 -17.25 0.56 9.28
N THR A 74 -16.01 0.72 9.75
CA THR A 74 -15.61 1.82 10.63
C THR A 74 -14.68 2.83 10.00
N VAL A 75 -13.84 2.43 9.03
CA VAL A 75 -12.96 3.34 8.28
C VAL A 75 -13.80 4.33 7.48
N ARG A 76 -13.49 5.62 7.62
CA ARG A 76 -14.22 6.74 7.01
C ARG A 76 -13.52 7.28 5.77
N THR A 77 -12.23 7.04 5.66
CA THR A 77 -11.41 7.35 4.49
C THR A 77 -11.56 6.22 3.45
N HIS A 78 -10.50 5.61 2.98
CA HIS A 78 -10.60 4.38 2.18
C HIS A 78 -9.87 3.22 2.84
N LEU A 79 -10.34 2.01 2.57
CA LEU A 79 -9.73 0.77 3.01
C LEU A 79 -9.03 0.09 1.82
N ASN A 80 -7.70 0.02 1.88
CA ASN A 80 -6.88 -0.81 1.00
C ASN A 80 -6.66 -2.17 1.66
N LEU A 81 -7.07 -3.24 0.98
CA LEU A 81 -6.80 -4.61 1.41
C LEU A 81 -5.63 -5.20 0.62
N GLU A 82 -4.48 -5.33 1.26
CA GLU A 82 -3.37 -6.10 0.72
C GLU A 82 -3.62 -7.59 0.90
N MET A 83 -3.41 -8.38 -0.15
CA MET A 83 -3.65 -9.82 -0.13
C MET A 83 -2.90 -10.56 -1.23
N ALA A 84 -2.64 -11.86 -1.02
CA ALA A 84 -2.18 -12.73 -2.09
C ALA A 84 -3.28 -12.97 -3.14
N PRO A 85 -2.94 -13.15 -4.43
CA PRO A 85 -3.93 -13.43 -5.49
C PRO A 85 -4.40 -14.90 -5.47
N THR A 86 -4.88 -15.39 -4.31
CA THR A 86 -5.39 -16.76 -4.13
C THR A 86 -6.91 -16.79 -4.10
N GLU A 87 -7.50 -17.95 -4.36
CA GLU A 87 -8.96 -18.12 -4.39
C GLU A 87 -9.61 -17.77 -3.05
N GLU A 88 -8.96 -18.12 -1.93
CA GLU A 88 -9.44 -17.78 -0.59
C GLU A 88 -9.50 -16.26 -0.41
N MET A 89 -8.40 -15.56 -0.72
CA MET A 89 -8.32 -14.11 -0.53
C MET A 89 -9.27 -13.37 -1.48
N ILE A 90 -9.42 -13.83 -2.71
CA ILE A 90 -10.39 -13.27 -3.66
C ILE A 90 -11.82 -13.41 -3.11
N ALA A 91 -12.18 -14.58 -2.57
CA ALA A 91 -13.50 -14.78 -1.97
C ALA A 91 -13.75 -13.84 -0.79
N ILE A 92 -12.74 -13.63 0.06
CA ILE A 92 -12.80 -12.68 1.18
C ILE A 92 -12.96 -11.24 0.67
N ALA A 93 -12.19 -10.83 -0.33
CA ALA A 93 -12.31 -9.49 -0.91
C ALA A 93 -13.69 -9.22 -1.51
N LEU A 94 -14.28 -10.22 -2.18
CA LEU A 94 -15.63 -10.15 -2.75
C LEU A 94 -16.73 -10.05 -1.67
N ASP A 95 -16.52 -10.63 -0.49
CA ASP A 95 -17.43 -10.52 0.68
C ASP A 95 -17.27 -9.16 1.39
N ILE A 96 -16.04 -8.75 1.65
CA ILE A 96 -15.71 -7.50 2.38
C ILE A 96 -15.98 -6.26 1.53
N LYS A 97 -15.67 -6.29 0.24
CA LYS A 97 -15.74 -5.17 -0.70
C LYS A 97 -14.96 -3.96 -0.21
N PRO A 98 -13.63 -4.06 -0.07
CA PRO A 98 -12.78 -2.92 0.25
C PRO A 98 -12.88 -1.86 -0.86
N ASP A 99 -12.36 -0.66 -0.63
CA ASP A 99 -12.38 0.40 -1.63
C ASP A 99 -11.44 0.09 -2.81
N TYR A 100 -10.34 -0.60 -2.54
CA TYR A 100 -9.52 -1.30 -3.54
C TYR A 100 -8.70 -2.42 -2.89
N VAL A 101 -8.11 -3.26 -3.70
CA VAL A 101 -7.16 -4.29 -3.25
C VAL A 101 -5.79 -4.04 -3.84
N THR A 102 -4.75 -4.27 -3.05
CA THR A 102 -3.37 -4.38 -3.54
C THR A 102 -2.94 -5.84 -3.49
N LEU A 103 -2.64 -6.39 -4.66
CA LEU A 103 -2.20 -7.78 -4.78
C LEU A 103 -0.69 -7.84 -4.57
N VAL A 104 -0.27 -8.60 -3.55
CA VAL A 104 1.12 -8.71 -3.10
C VAL A 104 1.61 -10.16 -3.18
N PRO A 105 2.91 -10.41 -3.37
CA PRO A 105 3.45 -11.76 -3.24
C PRO A 105 3.47 -12.18 -1.78
N GLU A 106 3.15 -13.45 -1.51
CA GLU A 106 3.30 -14.03 -0.19
C GLU A 106 4.09 -15.33 -0.26
N LYS A 107 5.20 -15.38 0.46
CA LYS A 107 5.91 -16.61 0.78
C LYS A 107 5.90 -16.80 2.30
N ARG A 108 5.55 -17.99 2.76
CA ARG A 108 5.39 -18.28 4.19
C ARG A 108 6.67 -18.06 5.01
N GLU A 109 7.81 -18.21 4.38
CA GLU A 109 9.13 -18.14 5.00
C GLU A 109 9.67 -16.71 5.09
N GLU A 110 9.12 -15.75 4.32
CA GLU A 110 9.56 -14.37 4.35
C GLU A 110 9.03 -13.62 5.57
N VAL A 111 9.90 -12.84 6.21
CA VAL A 111 9.51 -11.95 7.32
C VAL A 111 8.73 -10.77 6.79
N THR A 112 9.15 -10.22 5.64
CA THR A 112 8.48 -9.14 4.89
C THR A 112 8.44 -9.50 3.41
N THR A 113 7.76 -8.70 2.59
CA THR A 113 7.74 -8.82 1.14
C THR A 113 9.11 -8.38 0.58
N GLU A 114 9.87 -9.29 -0.05
CA GLU A 114 11.22 -9.03 -0.56
C GLU A 114 11.29 -8.51 -2.00
N GLY A 115 10.16 -8.29 -2.65
CA GLY A 115 10.06 -7.78 -4.02
C GLY A 115 8.63 -7.75 -4.52
N GLY A 116 8.42 -7.23 -5.72
CA GLY A 116 7.12 -7.19 -6.37
C GLY A 116 6.64 -8.56 -6.88
N ILE A 117 5.36 -8.65 -7.23
CA ILE A 117 4.81 -9.82 -7.93
C ILE A 117 5.46 -9.94 -9.32
N ASP A 118 5.85 -11.16 -9.68
CA ASP A 118 6.24 -11.48 -11.06
C ASP A 118 4.98 -11.60 -11.94
N MET A 119 4.69 -10.53 -12.69
CA MET A 119 3.55 -10.43 -13.58
C MET A 119 3.63 -11.37 -14.78
N LEU A 120 4.84 -11.67 -15.24
CA LEU A 120 5.05 -12.43 -16.49
C LEU A 120 4.82 -13.93 -16.31
N GLY A 121 5.21 -14.48 -15.16
CA GLY A 121 5.11 -15.92 -14.90
C GLY A 121 3.67 -16.46 -14.77
N ASN A 122 2.67 -15.59 -14.50
CA ASN A 122 1.28 -16.00 -14.22
C ASN A 122 0.23 -15.10 -14.90
N PHE A 123 0.56 -14.48 -16.02
CA PHE A 123 -0.22 -13.41 -16.66
C PHE A 123 -1.70 -13.75 -16.85
N ASP A 124 -2.01 -14.91 -17.48
CA ASP A 124 -3.41 -15.30 -17.75
C ASP A 124 -4.24 -15.49 -16.47
N ARG A 125 -3.60 -15.98 -15.40
CA ARG A 125 -4.24 -16.11 -14.09
C ARG A 125 -4.55 -14.73 -13.53
N PHE A 126 -3.62 -13.78 -13.65
CA PHE A 126 -3.78 -12.44 -13.13
C PHE A 126 -4.85 -11.64 -13.87
N CYS A 127 -4.99 -11.81 -15.19
CA CYS A 127 -6.11 -11.24 -15.95
C CYS A 127 -7.47 -11.69 -15.38
N ARG A 128 -7.62 -12.99 -15.10
CA ARG A 128 -8.88 -13.51 -14.50
C ARG A 128 -9.13 -12.99 -13.09
N VAL A 129 -8.08 -12.79 -12.29
CA VAL A 129 -8.22 -12.19 -10.94
C VAL A 129 -8.73 -10.76 -11.03
N VAL A 130 -8.12 -9.94 -11.90
CA VAL A 130 -8.53 -8.54 -12.12
C VAL A 130 -9.98 -8.48 -12.62
N GLU A 131 -10.33 -9.29 -13.62
CA GLU A 131 -11.70 -9.34 -14.17
C GLU A 131 -12.73 -9.65 -13.08
N ARG A 132 -12.48 -10.64 -12.22
CA ARG A 132 -13.40 -11.04 -11.15
C ARG A 132 -13.59 -9.94 -10.10
N LEU A 133 -12.52 -9.28 -9.68
CA LEU A 133 -12.59 -8.22 -8.68
C LEU A 133 -13.27 -6.97 -9.25
N GLN A 134 -12.92 -6.59 -10.48
CA GLN A 134 -13.52 -5.43 -11.14
C GLN A 134 -15.00 -5.63 -11.48
N ALA A 135 -15.43 -6.85 -11.81
CA ALA A 135 -16.84 -7.18 -11.98
C ALA A 135 -17.67 -6.92 -10.69
N ALA A 136 -17.02 -6.97 -9.53
CA ALA A 136 -17.61 -6.60 -8.23
C ALA A 136 -17.38 -5.12 -7.86
N ASN A 137 -16.88 -4.28 -8.78
CA ASN A 137 -16.49 -2.88 -8.58
C ASN A 137 -15.38 -2.69 -7.53
N ILE A 138 -14.46 -3.66 -7.42
CA ILE A 138 -13.26 -3.55 -6.58
C ILE A 138 -12.07 -3.26 -7.48
N PRO A 139 -11.52 -2.02 -7.49
CA PRO A 139 -10.32 -1.69 -8.23
C PRO A 139 -9.12 -2.50 -7.74
N VAL A 140 -8.21 -2.83 -8.66
CA VAL A 140 -7.02 -3.63 -8.37
C VAL A 140 -5.76 -2.77 -8.53
N SER A 141 -4.86 -2.90 -7.56
CA SER A 141 -3.47 -2.45 -7.58
C SER A 141 -2.54 -3.67 -7.60
N TRP A 142 -1.47 -3.61 -8.39
CA TRP A 142 -0.41 -4.61 -8.39
C TRP A 142 0.82 -4.07 -7.67
N PHE A 143 1.29 -4.77 -6.63
CA PHE A 143 2.56 -4.47 -5.99
C PHE A 143 3.70 -5.08 -6.79
N ILE A 144 4.47 -4.25 -7.49
CA ILE A 144 5.48 -4.66 -8.47
C ILE A 144 6.77 -3.85 -8.34
N ASP A 145 7.87 -4.42 -8.82
CA ASP A 145 9.10 -3.65 -8.99
C ASP A 145 8.98 -2.67 -10.18
N ALA A 146 9.76 -1.60 -10.15
CA ALA A 146 9.74 -0.55 -11.17
C ALA A 146 10.47 -1.00 -12.46
N ASP A 147 10.07 -2.16 -12.99
CA ASP A 147 10.54 -2.74 -14.24
C ASP A 147 9.51 -2.54 -15.35
N PHE A 148 9.92 -2.10 -16.52
CA PHE A 148 9.02 -1.76 -17.63
C PHE A 148 8.21 -2.96 -18.12
N ALA A 149 8.78 -4.17 -18.11
CA ALA A 149 8.05 -5.36 -18.54
C ALA A 149 6.97 -5.74 -17.50
N GLN A 150 7.26 -5.61 -16.21
CA GLN A 150 6.32 -5.82 -15.12
C GLN A 150 5.19 -4.78 -15.17
N ILE A 151 5.52 -3.49 -15.35
CA ILE A 151 4.54 -2.40 -15.48
C ILE A 151 3.64 -2.60 -16.70
N GLN A 152 4.22 -2.94 -17.86
CA GLN A 152 3.43 -3.23 -19.07
C GLN A 152 2.49 -4.41 -18.87
N ALA A 153 2.97 -5.49 -18.25
CA ALA A 153 2.15 -6.65 -17.95
C ALA A 153 1.01 -6.28 -16.98
N ALA A 154 1.27 -5.51 -15.92
CA ALA A 154 0.24 -5.01 -15.01
C ALA A 154 -0.85 -4.21 -15.75
N ALA A 155 -0.46 -3.28 -16.63
CA ALA A 155 -1.40 -2.53 -17.46
C ALA A 155 -2.26 -3.44 -18.35
N ASN A 156 -1.64 -4.44 -18.97
CA ASN A 156 -2.33 -5.38 -19.86
C ASN A 156 -3.34 -6.28 -19.13
N THR A 157 -3.26 -6.43 -17.79
CA THR A 157 -4.32 -7.12 -17.01
C THR A 157 -5.60 -6.30 -16.90
N GLY A 158 -5.58 -5.01 -17.22
CA GLY A 158 -6.68 -4.07 -17.02
C GLY A 158 -6.76 -3.53 -15.58
N ALA A 159 -5.75 -3.74 -14.74
CA ALA A 159 -5.68 -3.14 -13.41
C ALA A 159 -5.70 -1.61 -13.48
N LYS A 160 -6.23 -0.96 -12.45
CA LYS A 160 -6.35 0.49 -12.40
C LYS A 160 -5.13 1.16 -11.79
N PHE A 161 -4.48 0.49 -10.85
CA PHE A 161 -3.35 1.00 -10.10
C PHE A 161 -2.16 0.04 -10.18
N ILE A 162 -0.99 0.58 -9.92
CA ILE A 162 0.17 -0.16 -9.44
C ILE A 162 0.68 0.47 -8.15
N GLU A 163 1.34 -0.32 -7.33
CA GLU A 163 2.14 0.15 -6.22
C GLU A 163 3.59 -0.26 -6.47
N LEU A 164 4.46 0.73 -6.64
CA LEU A 164 5.88 0.50 -6.88
C LEU A 164 6.59 0.14 -5.59
N HIS A 165 7.28 -0.99 -5.58
CA HIS A 165 8.12 -1.44 -4.48
C HIS A 165 9.33 -0.52 -4.32
N THR A 166 9.44 0.14 -3.17
CA THR A 166 10.52 1.10 -2.87
C THR A 166 11.67 0.51 -2.05
N GLY A 167 11.71 -0.81 -1.83
CA GLY A 167 12.69 -1.46 -0.98
C GLY A 167 14.14 -1.20 -1.41
N GLN A 168 14.47 -1.33 -2.69
CA GLN A 168 15.83 -1.08 -3.20
C GLN A 168 16.30 0.36 -2.89
N TYR A 169 15.41 1.35 -3.02
CA TYR A 169 15.69 2.72 -2.64
C TYR A 169 15.87 2.87 -1.14
N ALA A 170 15.00 2.26 -0.35
CA ALA A 170 14.97 2.41 1.10
C ALA A 170 16.16 1.73 1.81
N GLU A 171 16.68 0.64 1.22
CA GLU A 171 17.77 -0.18 1.76
C GLU A 171 19.16 0.23 1.25
N ALA A 172 19.21 1.13 0.26
CA ALA A 172 20.46 1.60 -0.32
C ALA A 172 21.37 2.23 0.75
N GLN A 173 22.60 1.70 0.86
CA GLN A 173 23.59 2.16 1.84
C GLN A 173 24.46 3.29 1.30
N GLN A 174 24.58 3.40 -0.02
CA GLN A 174 25.39 4.42 -0.70
C GLN A 174 24.49 5.40 -1.43
N GLU A 175 24.88 6.66 -1.42
CA GLU A 175 24.14 7.73 -2.09
C GLU A 175 23.97 7.46 -3.59
N SER A 176 25.00 6.88 -4.25
CA SER A 176 24.93 6.49 -5.67
C SER A 176 23.81 5.48 -5.95
N ASP A 177 23.65 4.49 -5.07
CA ASP A 177 22.67 3.42 -5.22
C ASP A 177 21.25 3.96 -4.93
N CYS A 178 21.13 4.82 -3.91
CA CYS A 178 19.91 5.53 -3.60
C CYS A 178 19.43 6.37 -4.78
N GLN A 179 20.33 7.15 -5.39
CA GLN A 179 20.01 7.98 -6.54
C GLN A 179 19.67 7.15 -7.80
N ALA A 180 20.34 6.03 -8.02
CA ALA A 180 20.03 5.11 -9.10
C ALA A 180 18.65 4.49 -8.94
N ALA A 181 18.34 4.00 -7.74
CA ALA A 181 17.02 3.43 -7.43
C ALA A 181 15.89 4.48 -7.56
N LEU A 182 16.13 5.72 -7.12
CA LEU A 182 15.17 6.82 -7.27
C LEU A 182 14.92 7.16 -8.75
N THR A 183 15.94 7.08 -9.57
CA THR A 183 15.82 7.28 -11.03
C THR A 183 14.97 6.19 -11.66
N ILE A 184 15.17 4.93 -11.30
CA ILE A 184 14.35 3.79 -11.77
C ILE A 184 12.89 3.98 -11.35
N LEU A 185 12.63 4.38 -10.11
CA LEU A 185 11.27 4.67 -9.63
C LEU A 185 10.62 5.80 -10.44
N LYS A 186 11.36 6.89 -10.72
CA LYS A 186 10.87 8.00 -11.53
C LYS A 186 10.46 7.56 -12.93
N GLU A 187 11.35 6.83 -13.62
CA GLU A 187 11.07 6.31 -14.96
C GLU A 187 9.88 5.35 -14.96
N GLY A 188 9.75 4.52 -13.91
CA GLY A 188 8.60 3.64 -13.69
C GLY A 188 7.29 4.42 -13.52
N CYS A 189 7.29 5.51 -12.74
CA CYS A 189 6.12 6.39 -12.58
C CYS A 189 5.67 7.01 -13.91
N GLU A 190 6.62 7.55 -14.67
CA GLU A 190 6.34 8.18 -15.97
C GLU A 190 5.80 7.15 -16.97
N TYR A 191 6.41 5.96 -17.02
CA TYR A 191 5.98 4.89 -17.91
C TYR A 191 4.59 4.37 -17.54
N ALA A 192 4.34 4.05 -16.27
CA ALA A 192 3.03 3.59 -15.80
C ALA A 192 1.92 4.59 -16.12
N SER A 193 2.17 5.87 -15.87
CA SER A 193 1.22 6.94 -16.19
C SER A 193 0.94 7.04 -17.69
N SER A 194 1.95 6.83 -18.55
CA SER A 194 1.78 6.81 -20.01
C SER A 194 0.88 5.66 -20.49
N LEU A 195 0.78 4.58 -19.73
CA LEU A 195 -0.10 3.44 -19.98
C LEU A 195 -1.50 3.62 -19.35
N GLY A 196 -1.76 4.75 -18.68
CA GLY A 196 -3.04 5.04 -18.02
C GLY A 196 -3.19 4.43 -16.63
N LEU A 197 -2.12 3.87 -16.05
CA LEU A 197 -2.11 3.41 -14.68
C LEU A 197 -1.97 4.57 -13.70
N ARG A 198 -2.63 4.46 -12.55
CA ARG A 198 -2.42 5.32 -11.39
C ARG A 198 -1.30 4.73 -10.53
N VAL A 199 -0.43 5.56 -9.99
CA VAL A 199 0.81 5.11 -9.36
C VAL A 199 0.80 5.41 -7.88
N ASN A 200 0.88 4.33 -7.08
CA ASN A 200 1.18 4.35 -5.66
C ASN A 200 2.60 3.83 -5.44
N ALA A 201 3.15 3.99 -4.24
CA ALA A 201 4.40 3.37 -3.86
C ALA A 201 4.42 3.04 -2.36
N GLY A 202 5.22 2.06 -1.98
CA GLY A 202 5.33 1.62 -0.60
C GLY A 202 6.51 0.72 -0.35
N HIS A 203 6.65 0.34 0.90
CA HIS A 203 7.67 -0.53 1.47
C HIS A 203 9.02 0.16 1.76
N GLY A 204 9.44 0.12 3.02
CA GLY A 204 10.74 0.62 3.47
C GLY A 204 10.84 2.14 3.65
N LEU A 205 9.78 2.91 3.34
CA LEU A 205 9.77 4.35 3.49
C LEU A 205 9.81 4.77 4.96
N THR A 206 10.61 5.79 5.25
CA THR A 206 10.84 6.36 6.59
C THR A 206 10.65 7.88 6.58
N TYR A 207 10.66 8.50 7.76
CA TYR A 207 10.62 9.96 7.89
C TYR A 207 11.82 10.66 7.20
N GLY A 208 12.96 9.97 7.08
CA GLY A 208 14.18 10.52 6.48
C GLY A 208 14.25 10.39 4.95
N ASN A 209 13.55 9.40 4.37
CA ASN A 209 13.69 9.11 2.93
C ASN A 209 12.40 9.34 2.12
N VAL A 210 11.24 9.55 2.78
CA VAL A 210 9.93 9.62 2.12
C VAL A 210 9.80 10.80 1.15
N TYR A 211 10.43 11.94 1.46
CA TYR A 211 10.25 13.17 0.68
C TYR A 211 10.67 13.04 -0.79
N ALA A 212 11.78 12.35 -1.05
CA ALA A 212 12.24 12.17 -2.42
C ALA A 212 11.25 11.35 -3.27
N VAL A 213 10.65 10.30 -2.69
CA VAL A 213 9.60 9.50 -3.35
C VAL A 213 8.31 10.30 -3.48
N ALA A 214 7.95 11.10 -2.48
CA ALA A 214 6.79 11.99 -2.53
C ALA A 214 6.85 13.04 -3.64
N CYS A 215 8.05 13.40 -4.09
CA CYS A 215 8.28 14.34 -5.20
C CYS A 215 8.31 13.68 -6.58
N LEU A 216 8.16 12.36 -6.69
CA LEU A 216 8.16 11.68 -7.99
C LEU A 216 6.92 12.09 -8.82
N PRO A 217 7.06 12.17 -10.16
CA PRO A 217 5.96 12.56 -11.03
C PRO A 217 4.83 11.52 -10.97
N ASN A 218 3.59 12.00 -11.04
CA ASN A 218 2.37 11.18 -11.08
C ASN A 218 2.15 10.27 -9.86
N MET A 219 2.90 10.44 -8.77
CA MET A 219 2.71 9.73 -7.52
C MET A 219 1.39 10.17 -6.87
N GLU A 220 0.50 9.22 -6.56
CA GLU A 220 -0.82 9.52 -6.00
C GLU A 220 -0.94 9.18 -4.52
N GLU A 221 -0.37 8.04 -4.09
CA GLU A 221 -0.43 7.60 -2.70
C GLU A 221 0.85 6.90 -2.27
N LEU A 222 1.23 7.12 -1.01
CA LEU A 222 2.29 6.35 -0.36
C LEU A 222 1.68 5.48 0.74
N ASN A 223 1.88 4.15 0.66
CA ASN A 223 1.46 3.19 1.68
C ASN A 223 2.62 2.93 2.64
N ILE A 224 2.48 3.39 3.90
CA ILE A 224 3.57 3.37 4.88
C ILE A 224 3.09 2.74 6.19
N GLY A 225 3.78 1.71 6.65
CA GLY A 225 3.42 0.97 7.87
C GLY A 225 4.49 1.02 8.95
N HIS A 226 5.51 0.20 8.82
CA HIS A 226 6.46 -0.11 9.89
C HIS A 226 7.02 1.13 10.59
N THR A 227 7.50 2.10 9.85
CA THR A 227 8.13 3.30 10.43
C THR A 227 7.14 4.17 11.22
N ILE A 228 5.88 4.25 10.76
CA ILE A 228 4.81 4.98 11.48
C ILE A 228 4.50 4.28 12.80
N ILE A 229 4.32 2.97 12.79
CA ILE A 229 4.02 2.21 14.00
C ILE A 229 5.21 2.20 14.96
N SER A 230 6.44 2.05 14.46
CA SER A 230 7.65 2.16 15.26
C SER A 230 7.73 3.49 16.00
N ARG A 231 7.48 4.61 15.31
CA ARG A 231 7.43 5.95 15.94
C ARG A 231 6.25 6.07 16.90
N ALA A 232 5.10 5.50 16.54
CA ALA A 232 3.88 5.56 17.36
C ALA A 232 4.06 4.92 18.75
N VAL A 233 4.91 3.91 18.87
CA VAL A 233 5.29 3.31 20.17
C VAL A 233 5.87 4.35 21.13
N LEU A 234 6.55 5.36 20.61
CA LEU A 234 7.24 6.39 21.42
C LEU A 234 6.41 7.67 21.61
N VAL A 235 5.58 8.04 20.62
CA VAL A 235 4.92 9.36 20.60
C VAL A 235 3.39 9.28 20.44
N GLY A 236 2.83 8.11 20.26
CA GLY A 236 1.41 7.90 19.95
C GLY A 236 1.12 7.97 18.45
N LEU A 237 0.09 7.23 17.98
CA LEU A 237 -0.17 7.01 16.56
C LEU A 237 -0.64 8.27 15.83
N GLU A 238 -1.53 9.07 16.44
CA GLU A 238 -2.00 10.33 15.85
C GLU A 238 -0.83 11.26 15.50
N ARG A 239 0.11 11.45 16.45
CA ARG A 239 1.28 12.27 16.24
C ARG A 239 2.22 11.69 15.18
N ALA A 240 2.46 10.38 15.21
CA ALA A 240 3.31 9.71 14.25
C ALA A 240 2.80 9.90 12.81
N VAL A 241 1.49 9.75 12.58
CA VAL A 241 0.86 9.97 11.26
C VAL A 241 0.99 11.43 10.84
N ARG A 242 0.70 12.38 11.72
CA ARG A 242 0.83 13.83 11.45
C ARG A 242 2.26 14.20 11.03
N GLU A 243 3.25 13.68 11.75
CA GLU A 243 4.66 13.91 11.44
C GLU A 243 5.06 13.26 10.09
N MET A 244 4.52 12.09 9.74
CA MET A 244 4.75 11.50 8.41
C MET A 244 4.21 12.39 7.29
N LYS A 245 3.01 12.95 7.45
CA LYS A 245 2.46 13.91 6.47
C LYS A 245 3.30 15.17 6.33
N LEU A 246 3.96 15.64 7.39
CA LEU A 246 4.92 16.73 7.31
C LEU A 246 6.21 16.29 6.59
N ALA A 247 6.72 15.09 6.88
CA ALA A 247 7.90 14.53 6.21
C ALA A 247 7.69 14.41 4.70
N MET A 248 6.52 13.91 4.25
CA MET A 248 6.15 13.84 2.83
C MET A 248 6.17 15.22 2.12
N ARG A 249 6.09 16.31 2.87
CA ARG A 249 6.14 17.69 2.36
C ARG A 249 7.48 18.37 2.54
N GLY A 250 8.47 17.68 3.10
CA GLY A 250 9.77 18.26 3.46
C GLY A 250 9.69 19.29 4.59
N GLN A 251 8.74 19.12 5.52
CA GLN A 251 8.43 20.04 6.61
C GLN A 251 8.72 19.48 8.01
N LEU A 252 9.42 18.36 8.07
CA LEU A 252 9.78 17.72 9.35
C LEU A 252 11.26 17.94 9.66
#